data_b45ca3a089f5b6298b764aa5bbd49a11
#
_entry.id   b45ca3a089f5b6298b764aa5bbd49a11
#
_cell.length_a   1.000
_cell.length_b   1.000
_cell.length_c   1.000
_cell.angle_alpha   90.00
_cell.angle_beta   90.00
_cell.angle_gamma   90.00
#
_symmetry.space_group_name_H-M   'P 1'
#
loop_
_entity.id
_entity.type
_entity.pdbx_description
1 polymer ?
#
loop_
_entity_poly.entity_id
_entity_poly.type
_entity_poly.pdbx_seq_one_letter_code
_entity_poly.pdbx_strand_id
1 'polypeptide(L)'
;RCKAGCLNTISDVRAPIVSVTASQRRRVINKGKKAMGFHKLVLLAATCCAFGSGAWAQEAVSAETVVARVNGEAITLGHMLLVRESLPNEYKSLPDRQLFDGILEQLVQQTILSQKSGSRDSLQIRLTLENDRRLMRAARMIEQWSEQPISEGAIQDAYEAAYSGVDQGLEYKAAHILVETEAAALELIDKVNAGEEFAALARDFSTGPSGPGGGDLGWFGKGMMVPPFEQAVIELEVGEVSKPVKTDFGWHVILLNETRAVESPALEDVREMIVEDLRRAAVEAEMAVLRSQADVELIEDPQIDPGAVKNFELLSQ
;
A
#
# COMPACT_ATOMS: atom_id res chain seq x y z
N ARG A 1 14.87 8.33 -16.20
CA ARG A 1 13.40 8.56 -16.17
C ARG A 1 12.71 7.21 -16.33
N CYS A 2 12.52 6.45 -15.26
CA CYS A 2 11.62 5.31 -15.22
C CYS A 2 10.35 5.78 -14.51
N LYS A 3 9.24 5.84 -15.25
CA LYS A 3 7.92 6.07 -14.70
C LYS A 3 7.47 4.77 -14.03
N ALA A 4 7.22 4.82 -12.73
CA ALA A 4 6.43 3.85 -12.00
C ALA A 4 5.00 3.87 -12.56
N GLY A 5 4.52 2.73 -13.05
CA GLY A 5 3.17 2.62 -13.57
C GLY A 5 2.95 1.29 -14.27
N CYS A 6 2.88 0.20 -13.50
CA CYS A 6 2.30 -1.07 -13.95
C CYS A 6 2.10 -2.02 -12.75
N LEU A 7 1.11 -1.72 -11.94
CA LEU A 7 0.55 -2.68 -10.98
C LEU A 7 -0.94 -2.32 -10.79
N ASN A 8 -1.73 -2.52 -11.85
CA ASN A 8 -3.19 -2.47 -11.75
C ASN A 8 -3.82 -3.07 -13.01
N THR A 9 -3.82 -4.40 -13.13
CA THR A 9 -4.64 -5.10 -14.13
C THR A 9 -4.94 -6.54 -13.70
N ILE A 10 -5.53 -6.73 -12.52
CA ILE A 10 -6.21 -8.00 -12.16
C ILE A 10 -7.63 -7.69 -11.61
N SER A 11 -8.27 -6.63 -12.08
CA SER A 11 -9.58 -6.24 -11.55
C SER A 11 -10.74 -6.27 -12.54
N ASP A 12 -10.58 -6.81 -13.75
CA ASP A 12 -11.63 -6.74 -14.76
C ASP A 12 -12.13 -8.10 -15.28
N VAL A 13 -12.27 -9.09 -14.39
CA VAL A 13 -13.19 -10.20 -14.67
C VAL A 13 -14.48 -9.95 -13.88
N ARG A 14 -15.22 -8.91 -14.27
CA ARG A 14 -16.58 -8.67 -13.82
C ARG A 14 -17.52 -9.65 -14.53
N ALA A 15 -17.82 -10.77 -13.88
CA ALA A 15 -19.03 -11.51 -14.25
C ALA A 15 -20.25 -10.67 -13.84
N PRO A 16 -21.24 -10.45 -14.72
CA PRO A 16 -22.44 -9.73 -14.36
C PRO A 16 -23.23 -10.53 -13.32
N ILE A 17 -23.56 -9.89 -12.20
CA ILE A 17 -24.54 -10.42 -11.25
C ILE A 17 -25.89 -10.40 -11.95
N VAL A 18 -26.35 -11.57 -12.39
CA VAL A 18 -27.68 -11.72 -12.96
C VAL A 18 -28.69 -11.52 -11.84
N SER A 19 -29.50 -10.48 -11.94
CA SER A 19 -30.61 -10.24 -11.05
C SER A 19 -31.68 -11.34 -11.23
N VAL A 20 -31.71 -12.26 -10.29
CA VAL A 20 -32.78 -13.29 -10.26
C VAL A 20 -34.02 -12.68 -9.60
N THR A 21 -35.00 -12.36 -10.42
CA THR A 21 -36.36 -12.00 -9.95
C THR A 21 -37.03 -13.19 -9.26
N ALA A 22 -37.68 -12.92 -8.15
CA ALA A 22 -38.27 -13.86 -7.19
C ALA A 22 -39.52 -14.61 -7.73
N SER A 23 -39.41 -15.32 -8.84
CA SER A 23 -40.61 -15.95 -9.48
C SER A 23 -40.41 -17.39 -9.92
N GLN A 24 -39.56 -18.20 -9.34
CA GLN A 24 -39.59 -19.66 -9.62
C GLN A 24 -39.26 -20.50 -8.41
N ARG A 25 -40.10 -20.46 -7.38
CA ARG A 25 -40.11 -21.53 -6.38
C ARG A 25 -41.12 -22.58 -6.82
N ARG A 26 -40.71 -23.59 -7.56
CA ARG A 26 -41.49 -24.85 -7.70
C ARG A 26 -40.92 -25.88 -6.73
N ARG A 27 -41.81 -26.22 -5.77
CA ARG A 27 -41.63 -27.34 -4.84
C ARG A 27 -41.46 -28.64 -5.61
N VAL A 28 -40.39 -29.34 -5.41
CA VAL A 28 -40.27 -30.77 -5.72
C VAL A 28 -40.65 -31.54 -4.47
N ILE A 29 -41.92 -31.96 -4.40
CA ILE A 29 -42.40 -32.89 -3.38
C ILE A 29 -42.17 -34.29 -3.93
N ASN A 30 -41.28 -35.03 -3.29
CA ASN A 30 -41.03 -36.41 -3.63
C ASN A 30 -42.11 -37.30 -2.98
N LYS A 31 -43.01 -37.85 -3.81
CA LYS A 31 -43.94 -38.88 -3.42
C LYS A 31 -43.32 -40.26 -3.75
N GLY A 32 -43.08 -41.02 -2.74
CA GLY A 32 -42.72 -42.42 -2.91
C GLY A 32 -43.23 -43.25 -1.74
N LYS A 33 -44.51 -43.70 -1.83
CA LYS A 33 -45.10 -44.75 -0.97
C LYS A 33 -44.68 -46.08 -1.50
N LYS A 34 -44.37 -47.05 -0.62
CA LYS A 34 -45.13 -48.29 -0.51
C LYS A 34 -44.66 -49.11 0.70
N ALA A 35 -45.67 -49.56 1.41
CA ALA A 35 -45.71 -50.42 2.56
C ALA A 35 -45.70 -51.90 2.15
N MET A 36 -45.33 -52.74 3.08
CA MET A 36 -45.85 -54.07 3.45
C MET A 36 -44.73 -54.81 4.20
N GLY A 37 -44.88 -55.44 5.28
CA GLY A 37 -45.96 -55.98 6.07
C GLY A 37 -45.39 -57.06 7.02
N PHE A 38 -45.94 -57.12 8.21
CA PHE A 38 -46.07 -58.28 9.11
C PHE A 38 -44.93 -59.23 9.43
N HIS A 39 -44.46 -59.42 10.66
CA HIS A 39 -44.98 -60.36 11.68
C HIS A 39 -44.20 -60.27 12.99
N LYS A 40 -45.00 -60.36 14.06
CA LYS A 40 -44.77 -60.58 15.47
C LYS A 40 -43.53 -61.41 15.86
N LEU A 41 -42.81 -60.97 16.90
CA LEU A 41 -42.63 -61.79 18.10
C LEU A 41 -42.27 -60.94 19.30
N VAL A 42 -43.00 -61.16 20.40
CA VAL A 42 -42.85 -60.56 21.74
C VAL A 42 -41.72 -61.26 22.47
N LEU A 43 -40.77 -60.52 23.06
CA LEU A 43 -40.04 -60.96 24.27
C LEU A 43 -39.72 -59.74 25.16
N LEU A 44 -40.31 -59.74 26.36
CA LEU A 44 -40.01 -58.81 27.43
C LEU A 44 -38.59 -59.06 27.94
N ALA A 45 -37.79 -58.02 28.02
CA ALA A 45 -36.71 -57.91 28.98
C ALA A 45 -36.57 -56.44 29.40
N ALA A 46 -36.95 -56.20 30.64
CA ALA A 46 -36.75 -54.91 31.27
C ALA A 46 -35.26 -54.68 31.52
N THR A 47 -34.71 -53.65 30.97
CA THR A 47 -33.39 -53.17 31.37
C THR A 47 -33.39 -51.63 31.39
N CYS A 48 -32.95 -51.09 32.47
CA CYS A 48 -32.85 -49.70 32.92
C CYS A 48 -32.65 -48.68 31.85
N CYS A 49 -33.56 -47.70 31.82
CA CYS A 49 -33.38 -46.42 31.14
C CYS A 49 -32.27 -45.60 31.84
N ALA A 50 -31.08 -45.69 31.29
CA ALA A 50 -30.13 -44.58 31.44
C ALA A 50 -30.51 -43.56 30.37
N PHE A 51 -31.27 -42.53 30.71
CA PHE A 51 -31.38 -41.34 29.89
C PHE A 51 -30.01 -40.67 29.81
N GLY A 52 -29.19 -41.12 28.90
CA GLY A 52 -28.08 -40.32 28.40
C GLY A 52 -28.69 -39.16 27.60
N SER A 53 -28.80 -38.01 28.26
CA SER A 53 -28.96 -36.73 27.58
C SER A 53 -27.74 -36.56 26.67
N GLY A 54 -27.85 -37.08 25.47
CA GLY A 54 -26.95 -36.71 24.38
C GLY A 54 -27.08 -35.19 24.17
N ALA A 55 -26.23 -34.44 24.80
CA ALA A 55 -26.01 -33.06 24.44
C ALA A 55 -25.57 -33.12 22.96
N TRP A 56 -26.49 -32.75 22.08
CA TRP A 56 -26.13 -32.45 20.72
C TRP A 56 -25.19 -31.26 20.82
N ALA A 57 -23.88 -31.53 20.84
CA ALA A 57 -22.88 -30.51 20.67
C ALA A 57 -23.18 -29.93 19.30
N GLN A 58 -23.77 -28.73 19.27
CA GLN A 58 -23.92 -27.93 18.08
C GLN A 58 -22.49 -27.70 17.62
N GLU A 59 -22.05 -28.40 16.58
CA GLU A 59 -20.72 -28.17 16.01
C GLU A 59 -20.59 -26.68 15.73
N ALA A 60 -19.59 -26.06 16.36
CA ALA A 60 -19.34 -24.64 16.19
C ALA A 60 -19.13 -24.37 14.68
N VAL A 61 -19.85 -23.40 14.17
CA VAL A 61 -19.73 -22.97 12.78
C VAL A 61 -18.27 -22.60 12.52
N SER A 62 -17.65 -23.21 11.50
CA SER A 62 -16.26 -22.99 11.12
C SER A 62 -16.13 -22.70 9.63
N ALA A 63 -14.96 -22.32 9.18
CA ALA A 63 -14.68 -22.15 7.75
C ALA A 63 -14.90 -23.44 6.95
N GLU A 64 -14.76 -24.61 7.58
CA GLU A 64 -14.97 -25.93 6.97
C GLU A 64 -16.46 -26.35 6.92
N THR A 65 -17.36 -25.56 7.54
CA THR A 65 -18.80 -25.85 7.52
C THR A 65 -19.31 -25.87 6.08
N VAL A 66 -19.83 -27.03 5.64
CA VAL A 66 -20.36 -27.20 4.30
C VAL A 66 -21.71 -26.49 4.18
N VAL A 67 -21.83 -25.56 3.24
CA VAL A 67 -23.04 -24.78 2.95
C VAL A 67 -23.82 -25.30 1.74
N ALA A 68 -23.13 -25.97 0.80
CA ALA A 68 -23.75 -26.63 -0.34
C ALA A 68 -22.87 -27.75 -0.89
N ARG A 69 -23.46 -28.62 -1.73
CA ARG A 69 -22.74 -29.61 -2.54
C ARG A 69 -23.23 -29.56 -3.99
N VAL A 70 -22.29 -29.55 -4.92
CA VAL A 70 -22.56 -29.58 -6.36
C VAL A 70 -21.92 -30.85 -6.92
N ASN A 71 -22.73 -31.85 -7.30
CA ASN A 71 -22.27 -33.14 -7.77
C ASN A 71 -21.28 -33.81 -6.82
N GLY A 72 -21.48 -33.63 -5.51
CA GLY A 72 -20.60 -34.21 -4.47
C GLY A 72 -19.48 -33.26 -4.00
N GLU A 73 -19.07 -32.28 -4.79
CA GLU A 73 -18.09 -31.26 -4.41
C GLU A 73 -18.66 -30.30 -3.38
N ALA A 74 -17.94 -30.09 -2.28
CA ALA A 74 -18.41 -29.27 -1.16
C ALA A 74 -18.03 -27.81 -1.37
N ILE A 75 -19.02 -26.93 -1.20
CA ILE A 75 -18.83 -25.51 -1.00
C ILE A 75 -18.91 -25.25 0.49
N THR A 76 -17.88 -24.65 1.07
CA THR A 76 -17.79 -24.35 2.51
C THR A 76 -18.01 -22.88 2.81
N LEU A 77 -18.27 -22.55 4.06
CA LEU A 77 -18.37 -21.18 4.53
C LEU A 77 -17.05 -20.42 4.29
N GLY A 78 -15.90 -21.09 4.40
CA GLY A 78 -14.58 -20.51 4.07
C GLY A 78 -14.50 -20.00 2.64
N HIS A 79 -15.02 -20.75 1.66
CA HIS A 79 -15.10 -20.27 0.27
C HIS A 79 -15.93 -19.00 0.16
N MET A 80 -17.07 -18.93 0.88
CA MET A 80 -17.94 -17.75 0.88
C MET A 80 -17.27 -16.53 1.51
N LEU A 81 -16.51 -16.73 2.60
CA LEU A 81 -15.80 -15.64 3.30
C LEU A 81 -14.74 -15.02 2.37
N LEU A 82 -13.99 -15.85 1.63
CA LEU A 82 -12.98 -15.36 0.68
C LEU A 82 -13.62 -14.60 -0.48
N VAL A 83 -14.76 -15.09 -1.01
CA VAL A 83 -15.51 -14.35 -2.03
C VAL A 83 -16.01 -13.02 -1.48
N ARG A 84 -16.61 -13.02 -0.27
CA ARG A 84 -17.06 -11.78 0.38
C ARG A 84 -15.93 -10.76 0.49
N GLU A 85 -14.73 -11.19 0.87
CA GLU A 85 -13.59 -10.29 1.03
C GLU A 85 -13.19 -9.61 -0.27
N SER A 86 -13.31 -10.30 -1.40
CA SER A 86 -13.01 -9.77 -2.73
C SER A 86 -14.10 -8.87 -3.32
N LEU A 87 -15.30 -8.79 -2.70
CA LEU A 87 -16.38 -7.96 -3.22
C LEU A 87 -16.10 -6.46 -3.02
N PRO A 88 -16.57 -5.59 -3.94
CA PRO A 88 -16.64 -4.16 -3.72
C PRO A 88 -17.46 -3.80 -2.47
N ASN A 89 -17.12 -2.70 -1.81
CA ASN A 89 -17.74 -2.28 -0.54
C ASN A 89 -19.27 -2.11 -0.63
N GLU A 90 -19.79 -1.71 -1.78
CA GLU A 90 -21.21 -1.58 -2.03
C GLU A 90 -22.00 -2.90 -1.83
N TYR A 91 -21.38 -4.03 -2.21
CA TYR A 91 -21.98 -5.35 -2.00
C TYR A 91 -21.79 -5.86 -0.57
N LYS A 92 -20.69 -5.49 0.09
CA LYS A 92 -20.41 -5.88 1.49
C LYS A 92 -21.44 -5.28 2.47
N SER A 93 -22.15 -4.22 2.08
CA SER A 93 -23.20 -3.54 2.86
C SER A 93 -24.62 -4.11 2.67
N LEU A 94 -24.79 -5.12 1.82
CA LEU A 94 -26.09 -5.76 1.62
C LEU A 94 -26.56 -6.47 2.90
N PRO A 95 -27.90 -6.63 3.10
CA PRO A 95 -28.44 -7.44 4.19
C PRO A 95 -27.85 -8.86 4.18
N ASP A 96 -27.50 -9.41 5.35
CA ASP A 96 -26.80 -10.68 5.50
C ASP A 96 -27.37 -11.82 4.67
N ARG A 97 -28.70 -11.94 4.65
CA ARG A 97 -29.37 -12.99 3.89
C ARG A 97 -29.19 -12.84 2.39
N GLN A 98 -29.26 -11.60 1.90
CA GLN A 98 -29.10 -11.32 0.47
C GLN A 98 -27.63 -11.55 0.04
N LEU A 99 -26.69 -11.09 0.86
CA LEU A 99 -25.27 -11.31 0.63
C LEU A 99 -24.93 -12.81 0.62
N PHE A 100 -25.41 -13.56 1.62
CA PHE A 100 -25.20 -15.00 1.72
C PHE A 100 -25.78 -15.74 0.50
N ASP A 101 -27.03 -15.50 0.16
CA ASP A 101 -27.69 -16.18 -0.97
C ASP A 101 -27.00 -15.83 -2.30
N GLY A 102 -26.58 -14.57 -2.49
CA GLY A 102 -25.88 -14.10 -3.69
C GLY A 102 -24.52 -14.76 -3.88
N ILE A 103 -23.70 -14.82 -2.82
CA ILE A 103 -22.37 -15.46 -2.85
C ILE A 103 -22.53 -16.97 -3.08
N LEU A 104 -23.46 -17.60 -2.39
CA LEU A 104 -23.71 -19.04 -2.55
C LEU A 104 -24.12 -19.39 -3.97
N GLU A 105 -25.04 -18.66 -4.55
CA GLU A 105 -25.50 -18.88 -5.94
C GLU A 105 -24.34 -18.70 -6.93
N GLN A 106 -23.52 -17.67 -6.75
CA GLN A 106 -22.32 -17.43 -7.57
C GLN A 106 -21.37 -18.63 -7.51
N LEU A 107 -21.05 -19.14 -6.30
CA LEU A 107 -20.15 -20.28 -6.13
C LEU A 107 -20.72 -21.56 -6.73
N VAL A 108 -22.04 -21.80 -6.58
CA VAL A 108 -22.72 -22.93 -7.20
C VAL A 108 -22.60 -22.87 -8.73
N GLN A 109 -22.87 -21.72 -9.34
CA GLN A 109 -22.76 -21.55 -10.79
C GLN A 109 -21.32 -21.75 -11.27
N GLN A 110 -20.33 -21.18 -10.58
CA GLN A 110 -18.92 -21.35 -10.90
C GLN A 110 -18.49 -22.83 -10.80
N THR A 111 -18.95 -23.55 -9.77
CA THR A 111 -18.65 -24.98 -9.60
C THR A 111 -19.24 -25.80 -10.74
N ILE A 112 -20.49 -25.53 -11.13
CA ILE A 112 -21.14 -26.24 -12.26
C ILE A 112 -20.33 -26.02 -13.56
N LEU A 113 -19.94 -24.76 -13.83
CA LEU A 113 -19.19 -24.42 -15.03
C LEU A 113 -17.78 -25.04 -15.01
N SER A 114 -17.11 -25.01 -13.86
CA SER A 114 -15.79 -25.62 -13.66
C SER A 114 -15.83 -27.13 -13.93
N GLN A 115 -16.84 -27.84 -13.38
CA GLN A 115 -17.01 -29.28 -13.62
C GLN A 115 -17.30 -29.60 -15.08
N LYS A 116 -18.00 -28.68 -15.79
CA LYS A 116 -18.30 -28.84 -17.22
C LYS A 116 -17.08 -28.61 -18.12
N SER A 117 -16.13 -27.79 -17.71
CA SER A 117 -14.91 -27.48 -18.47
C SER A 117 -13.94 -28.67 -18.57
N GLY A 118 -14.11 -29.64 -17.71
CA GLY A 118 -13.28 -30.86 -17.65
C GLY A 118 -12.29 -30.84 -16.48
N SER A 119 -11.67 -32.00 -16.24
CA SER A 119 -10.79 -32.21 -15.06
C SER A 119 -9.32 -31.78 -15.26
N ARG A 120 -8.92 -31.35 -16.47
CA ARG A 120 -7.56 -30.93 -16.76
C ARG A 120 -7.46 -29.42 -16.82
N ASP A 121 -6.70 -28.88 -15.90
CA ASP A 121 -6.32 -27.46 -15.97
C ASP A 121 -5.42 -27.20 -17.19
N SER A 122 -5.70 -26.14 -17.92
CA SER A 122 -4.78 -25.65 -18.94
C SER A 122 -3.43 -25.27 -18.32
N LEU A 123 -2.38 -25.19 -19.14
CA LEU A 123 -1.08 -24.70 -18.69
C LEU A 123 -1.20 -23.35 -18.01
N GLN A 124 -2.00 -22.44 -18.56
CA GLN A 124 -2.26 -21.12 -18.01
C GLN A 124 -2.87 -21.20 -16.61
N ILE A 125 -3.95 -21.97 -16.40
CA ILE A 125 -4.60 -22.12 -15.09
C ILE A 125 -3.59 -22.64 -14.06
N ARG A 126 -2.87 -23.69 -14.39
CA ARG A 126 -1.88 -24.29 -13.49
C ARG A 126 -0.79 -23.30 -13.07
N LEU A 127 -0.18 -22.59 -14.03
CA LEU A 127 0.88 -21.62 -13.74
C LEU A 127 0.34 -20.42 -12.96
N THR A 128 -0.89 -19.98 -13.24
CA THR A 128 -1.56 -18.92 -12.46
C THR A 128 -1.71 -19.35 -11.00
N LEU A 129 -2.29 -20.53 -10.75
CA LEU A 129 -2.45 -21.05 -9.39
C LEU A 129 -1.12 -21.23 -8.65
N GLU A 130 -0.07 -21.67 -9.36
CA GLU A 130 1.27 -21.80 -8.78
C GLU A 130 1.87 -20.44 -8.40
N ASN A 131 1.68 -19.41 -9.23
CA ASN A 131 2.12 -18.04 -8.96
C ASN A 131 1.35 -17.43 -7.79
N ASP A 132 0.03 -17.55 -7.78
CA ASP A 132 -0.82 -17.04 -6.70
C ASP A 132 -0.46 -17.69 -5.37
N ARG A 133 -0.23 -19.00 -5.36
CA ARG A 133 0.21 -19.72 -4.16
C ARG A 133 1.57 -19.21 -3.65
N ARG A 134 2.54 -18.96 -4.55
CA ARG A 134 3.84 -18.37 -4.17
C ARG A 134 3.66 -16.98 -3.58
N LEU A 135 2.88 -16.13 -4.25
CA LEU A 135 2.59 -14.77 -3.80
C LEU A 135 1.94 -14.75 -2.43
N MET A 136 0.87 -15.53 -2.22
CA MET A 136 0.16 -15.60 -0.94
C MET A 136 1.07 -16.09 0.21
N ARG A 137 1.91 -17.11 -0.05
CA ARG A 137 2.86 -17.60 0.97
C ARG A 137 3.94 -16.58 1.29
N ALA A 138 4.47 -15.89 0.27
CA ALA A 138 5.46 -14.84 0.47
C ALA A 138 4.86 -13.65 1.24
N ALA A 139 3.67 -13.19 0.86
CA ALA A 139 2.96 -12.13 1.57
C ALA A 139 2.73 -12.48 3.05
N ARG A 140 2.31 -13.72 3.34
CA ARG A 140 2.13 -14.18 4.72
C ARG A 140 3.41 -14.14 5.55
N MET A 141 4.54 -14.51 4.94
CA MET A 141 5.84 -14.44 5.64
C MET A 141 6.26 -12.99 5.92
N ILE A 142 6.09 -12.10 4.94
CA ILE A 142 6.39 -10.67 5.11
C ILE A 142 5.49 -10.07 6.20
N GLU A 143 4.20 -10.38 6.21
CA GLU A 143 3.27 -9.97 7.25
C GLU A 143 3.75 -10.41 8.64
N GLN A 144 4.11 -11.69 8.81
CA GLN A 144 4.62 -12.22 10.08
C GLN A 144 5.91 -11.52 10.55
N TRP A 145 6.79 -11.13 9.65
CA TRP A 145 8.00 -10.38 10.01
C TRP A 145 7.68 -8.95 10.38
N SER A 146 6.79 -8.29 9.63
CA SER A 146 6.39 -6.91 9.91
C SER A 146 5.56 -6.75 11.19
N GLU A 147 4.88 -7.80 11.63
CA GLU A 147 4.12 -7.81 12.89
C GLU A 147 5.01 -8.02 14.14
N GLN A 148 6.30 -8.35 13.96
CA GLN A 148 7.19 -8.50 15.10
C GLN A 148 7.30 -7.19 15.91
N PRO A 149 7.20 -7.25 17.23
CA PRO A 149 7.26 -6.05 18.06
C PRO A 149 8.66 -5.41 17.97
N ILE A 150 8.69 -4.12 17.64
CA ILE A 150 9.90 -3.32 17.70
C ILE A 150 10.10 -2.87 19.15
N SER A 151 11.28 -3.11 19.71
CA SER A 151 11.58 -2.71 21.08
C SER A 151 11.75 -1.20 21.23
N GLU A 152 11.38 -0.66 22.37
CA GLU A 152 11.61 0.76 22.69
C GLU A 152 13.10 1.14 22.58
N GLY A 153 14.01 0.25 22.96
CA GLY A 153 15.45 0.46 22.80
C GLY A 153 15.83 0.65 21.34
N ALA A 154 15.33 -0.19 20.43
CA ALA A 154 15.64 -0.05 19.00
C ALA A 154 15.08 1.27 18.41
N ILE A 155 13.90 1.72 18.88
CA ILE A 155 13.31 3.00 18.47
C ILE A 155 14.19 4.15 18.96
N GLN A 156 14.62 4.11 20.22
CA GLN A 156 15.48 5.12 20.81
C GLN A 156 16.84 5.16 20.11
N ASP A 157 17.48 4.01 19.89
CA ASP A 157 18.78 3.92 19.20
C ASP A 157 18.67 4.48 17.77
N ALA A 158 17.60 4.16 17.05
CA ALA A 158 17.38 4.68 15.70
C ALA A 158 17.16 6.21 15.69
N TYR A 159 16.39 6.72 16.66
CA TYR A 159 16.21 8.16 16.83
C TYR A 159 17.53 8.86 17.14
N GLU A 160 18.31 8.33 18.08
CA GLU A 160 19.61 8.89 18.44
C GLU A 160 20.57 8.89 17.25
N ALA A 161 20.61 7.81 16.48
CA ALA A 161 21.44 7.73 15.28
C ALA A 161 21.03 8.72 14.18
N ALA A 162 19.74 9.01 14.05
CA ALA A 162 19.22 9.90 13.01
C ALA A 162 19.28 11.40 13.40
N TYR A 163 19.10 11.71 14.68
CA TYR A 163 18.85 13.08 15.13
C TYR A 163 19.75 13.57 16.25
N SER A 164 20.30 12.68 17.09
CA SER A 164 21.10 13.09 18.25
C SER A 164 22.53 13.38 17.85
N GLY A 165 22.97 14.62 18.07
CA GLY A 165 24.33 15.05 17.71
C GLY A 165 24.61 15.16 16.21
N VAL A 166 23.59 14.98 15.38
CA VAL A 166 23.68 15.23 13.94
C VAL A 166 23.39 16.70 13.69
N ASP A 167 24.31 17.37 12.98
CA ASP A 167 24.08 18.73 12.50
C ASP A 167 22.95 18.67 11.44
N GLN A 168 21.76 19.10 11.85
CA GLN A 168 20.58 19.17 10.95
C GLN A 168 20.69 20.34 9.98
N GLY A 169 21.76 21.15 10.08
CA GLY A 169 21.98 22.32 9.23
C GLY A 169 21.40 23.59 9.81
N LEU A 170 21.43 24.60 8.97
CA LEU A 170 20.90 25.93 9.28
C LEU A 170 19.68 26.24 8.43
N GLU A 171 18.73 26.93 9.01
CA GLU A 171 17.74 27.71 8.30
C GLU A 171 18.18 29.17 8.22
N TYR A 172 17.89 29.76 7.11
CA TYR A 172 18.24 31.13 6.76
C TYR A 172 16.99 31.96 6.61
N LYS A 173 17.01 33.18 7.12
CA LYS A 173 15.98 34.17 6.84
C LYS A 173 16.63 35.31 6.06
N ALA A 174 16.23 35.46 4.81
CA ALA A 174 16.81 36.41 3.89
C ALA A 174 15.76 37.24 3.19
N ALA A 175 16.18 38.41 2.71
CA ALA A 175 15.44 39.23 1.78
C ALA A 175 16.23 39.35 0.47
N HIS A 176 15.51 39.54 -0.66
CA HIS A 176 16.17 39.76 -1.94
C HIS A 176 15.52 40.84 -2.79
N ILE A 177 16.33 41.43 -3.68
CA ILE A 177 15.88 42.28 -4.76
C ILE A 177 16.24 41.63 -6.06
N LEU A 178 15.27 41.39 -6.95
CA LEU A 178 15.47 40.83 -8.26
C LEU A 178 15.42 41.92 -9.33
N VAL A 179 16.43 41.97 -10.16
CA VAL A 179 16.51 42.93 -11.29
C VAL A 179 17.00 42.28 -12.56
N GLU A 180 16.81 42.93 -13.70
CA GLU A 180 17.15 42.35 -15.02
C GLU A 180 18.65 42.37 -15.33
N THR A 181 19.41 43.36 -14.78
CA THR A 181 20.82 43.56 -15.14
C THR A 181 21.72 43.59 -13.93
N GLU A 182 22.97 43.20 -14.12
CA GLU A 182 24.02 43.27 -13.12
C GLU A 182 24.29 44.71 -12.69
N ALA A 183 24.25 45.68 -13.64
CA ALA A 183 24.48 47.08 -13.33
C ALA A 183 23.43 47.64 -12.37
N ALA A 184 22.13 47.26 -12.55
CA ALA A 184 21.09 47.62 -11.62
C ALA A 184 21.29 47.01 -10.23
N ALA A 185 21.74 45.76 -10.17
CA ALA A 185 22.05 45.10 -8.90
C ALA A 185 23.20 45.80 -8.18
N LEU A 186 24.27 46.18 -8.87
CA LEU A 186 25.38 46.94 -8.29
C LEU A 186 24.93 48.31 -7.75
N GLU A 187 24.11 49.04 -8.52
CA GLU A 187 23.56 50.33 -8.06
C GLU A 187 22.76 50.19 -6.76
N LEU A 188 21.96 49.10 -6.64
CA LEU A 188 21.18 48.85 -5.42
C LEU A 188 22.08 48.47 -4.24
N ILE A 189 23.15 47.73 -4.47
CA ILE A 189 24.15 47.40 -3.42
C ILE A 189 24.80 48.71 -2.92
N ASP A 190 25.14 49.65 -3.82
CA ASP A 190 25.73 50.95 -3.45
C ASP A 190 24.74 51.79 -2.61
N LYS A 191 23.45 51.76 -2.94
CA LYS A 191 22.40 52.43 -2.15
C LYS A 191 22.24 51.82 -0.76
N VAL A 192 22.22 50.49 -0.65
CA VAL A 192 22.17 49.82 0.65
C VAL A 192 23.40 50.17 1.49
N ASN A 193 24.60 50.16 0.88
CA ASN A 193 25.85 50.56 1.56
C ASN A 193 25.86 52.04 1.98
N ALA A 194 25.13 52.88 1.25
CA ALA A 194 24.91 54.29 1.62
C ALA A 194 23.88 54.48 2.74
N GLY A 195 23.24 53.43 3.22
CA GLY A 195 22.31 53.41 4.34
C GLY A 195 20.82 53.50 3.96
N GLU A 196 20.48 53.32 2.67
CA GLU A 196 19.08 53.20 2.26
C GLU A 196 18.48 51.88 2.75
N GLU A 197 17.21 51.90 3.15
CA GLU A 197 16.53 50.72 3.69
C GLU A 197 16.31 49.67 2.61
N PHE A 198 16.83 48.42 2.81
CA PHE A 198 16.74 47.35 1.87
C PHE A 198 15.30 47.03 1.45
N ALA A 199 14.37 46.98 2.42
CA ALA A 199 12.97 46.69 2.15
C ALA A 199 12.28 47.80 1.30
N ALA A 200 12.68 49.07 1.43
CA ALA A 200 12.19 50.16 0.57
C ALA A 200 12.69 49.98 -0.87
N LEU A 201 14.00 49.68 -1.04
CA LEU A 201 14.57 49.42 -2.35
C LEU A 201 13.96 48.19 -3.01
N ALA A 202 13.64 47.14 -2.23
CA ALA A 202 12.96 45.97 -2.73
C ALA A 202 11.55 46.29 -3.25
N ARG A 203 10.79 47.11 -2.56
CA ARG A 203 9.45 47.52 -3.01
C ARG A 203 9.50 48.38 -4.28
N ASP A 204 10.51 49.24 -4.41
CA ASP A 204 10.61 50.19 -5.51
C ASP A 204 11.23 49.56 -6.78
N PHE A 205 12.16 48.66 -6.62
CA PHE A 205 12.99 48.19 -7.74
C PHE A 205 12.91 46.70 -8.02
N SER A 206 12.41 45.86 -7.09
CA SER A 206 12.38 44.40 -7.32
C SER A 206 11.30 44.04 -8.33
N THR A 207 11.68 43.25 -9.33
CA THR A 207 10.74 42.63 -10.27
C THR A 207 10.23 41.25 -9.75
N GLY A 208 10.76 40.78 -8.62
CA GLY A 208 10.37 39.52 -8.01
C GLY A 208 9.07 39.60 -7.21
N PRO A 209 8.40 38.48 -6.99
CA PRO A 209 7.11 38.43 -6.30
C PRO A 209 7.16 38.85 -4.83
N SER A 210 8.33 38.75 -4.18
CA SER A 210 8.56 39.23 -2.82
C SER A 210 8.80 40.74 -2.70
N GLY A 211 9.02 41.46 -3.81
CA GLY A 211 9.30 42.89 -3.85
C GLY A 211 8.29 43.72 -3.06
N PRO A 212 6.97 43.59 -3.27
CA PRO A 212 5.95 44.33 -2.51
C PRO A 212 6.02 44.10 -0.99
N GLY A 213 6.50 42.95 -0.56
CA GLY A 213 6.76 42.57 0.84
C GLY A 213 8.11 43.04 1.39
N GLY A 214 8.84 43.89 0.63
CA GLY A 214 10.20 44.30 1.02
C GLY A 214 11.28 43.26 0.72
N GLY A 215 11.00 42.34 -0.14
CA GLY A 215 11.92 41.28 -0.55
C GLY A 215 12.00 40.09 0.40
N ASP A 216 11.25 40.07 1.49
CA ASP A 216 11.30 39.01 2.52
C ASP A 216 10.91 37.63 1.94
N LEU A 217 11.75 36.63 2.19
CA LEU A 217 11.55 35.25 1.78
C LEU A 217 11.13 34.32 2.94
N GLY A 218 11.09 34.85 4.16
CA GLY A 218 10.88 34.05 5.35
C GLY A 218 12.05 33.11 5.64
N TRP A 219 11.79 32.05 6.45
CA TRP A 219 12.76 31.02 6.78
C TRP A 219 12.78 29.94 5.70
N PHE A 220 13.99 29.53 5.29
CA PHE A 220 14.19 28.43 4.35
C PHE A 220 15.45 27.64 4.71
N GLY A 221 15.39 26.35 4.45
CA GLY A 221 16.50 25.42 4.63
C GLY A 221 17.24 25.13 3.33
N LYS A 222 18.31 24.35 3.45
CA LYS A 222 19.10 23.88 2.31
C LYS A 222 18.26 23.09 1.30
N GLY A 223 18.45 23.34 0.02
CA GLY A 223 17.72 22.71 -1.10
C GLY A 223 16.39 23.35 -1.45
N MET A 224 15.96 24.39 -0.74
CA MET A 224 14.72 25.10 -1.02
C MET A 224 14.88 26.22 -2.05
N MET A 225 16.10 26.70 -2.28
CA MET A 225 16.41 27.77 -3.23
C MET A 225 17.22 27.23 -4.43
N VAL A 226 17.23 27.99 -5.53
CA VAL A 226 18.06 27.64 -6.68
C VAL A 226 19.55 27.68 -6.29
N PRO A 227 20.39 26.74 -6.81
CA PRO A 227 21.75 26.57 -6.29
C PRO A 227 22.63 27.83 -6.23
N PRO A 228 22.65 28.73 -7.24
CA PRO A 228 23.47 29.94 -7.14
C PRO A 228 23.02 30.90 -6.05
N PHE A 229 21.71 30.98 -5.78
CA PHE A 229 21.15 31.80 -4.70
C PHE A 229 21.49 31.20 -3.34
N GLU A 230 21.27 29.89 -3.17
CA GLU A 230 21.56 29.18 -1.93
C GLU A 230 23.05 29.28 -1.55
N GLN A 231 23.92 29.06 -2.52
CA GLN A 231 25.36 29.19 -2.29
C GLN A 231 25.75 30.60 -1.80
N ALA A 232 25.17 31.62 -2.41
CA ALA A 232 25.43 33.00 -1.98
C ALA A 232 24.94 33.26 -0.55
N VAL A 233 23.75 32.75 -0.18
CA VAL A 233 23.23 32.89 1.19
C VAL A 233 24.12 32.22 2.23
N ILE A 234 24.64 31.02 1.92
CA ILE A 234 25.52 30.24 2.83
C ILE A 234 26.84 30.99 3.11
N GLU A 235 27.31 31.77 2.15
CA GLU A 235 28.56 32.52 2.24
C GLU A 235 28.43 33.86 2.98
N LEU A 236 27.20 34.34 3.24
CA LEU A 236 26.95 35.62 3.91
C LEU A 236 27.00 35.49 5.42
N GLU A 237 27.46 36.54 6.08
CA GLU A 237 27.25 36.78 7.50
C GLU A 237 25.88 37.46 7.75
N VAL A 238 25.32 37.27 8.95
CA VAL A 238 24.05 37.91 9.31
C VAL A 238 24.19 39.46 9.26
N GLY A 239 23.32 40.09 8.51
CA GLY A 239 23.37 41.52 8.23
C GLY A 239 24.15 41.88 6.96
N GLU A 240 24.77 40.95 6.29
CA GLU A 240 25.57 41.17 5.09
C GLU A 240 24.70 41.15 3.83
N VAL A 241 25.08 41.97 2.85
CA VAL A 241 24.48 42.05 1.51
C VAL A 241 25.40 41.35 0.52
N SER A 242 24.84 40.49 -0.30
CA SER A 242 25.59 39.75 -1.32
C SER A 242 26.16 40.63 -2.43
N LYS A 243 27.15 40.10 -3.15
CA LYS A 243 27.44 40.56 -4.51
C LYS A 243 26.27 40.23 -5.43
N PRO A 244 26.21 40.81 -6.66
CA PRO A 244 25.18 40.40 -7.60
C PRO A 244 25.21 38.91 -7.89
N VAL A 245 24.08 38.23 -7.67
CA VAL A 245 23.97 36.79 -7.88
C VAL A 245 23.12 36.50 -9.10
N LYS A 246 23.70 35.86 -10.11
CA LYS A 246 23.02 35.52 -11.35
C LYS A 246 22.25 34.20 -11.21
N THR A 247 20.97 34.21 -11.60
CA THR A 247 20.15 33.03 -11.79
C THR A 247 19.42 33.09 -13.15
N ASP A 248 18.63 32.07 -13.46
CA ASP A 248 17.77 32.08 -14.65
C ASP A 248 16.66 33.14 -14.59
N PHE A 249 16.34 33.64 -13.40
CA PHE A 249 15.32 34.68 -13.20
C PHE A 249 15.86 36.10 -13.37
N GLY A 250 17.15 36.31 -13.29
CA GLY A 250 17.77 37.61 -13.35
C GLY A 250 18.95 37.74 -12.38
N TRP A 251 19.18 38.96 -11.90
CA TRP A 251 20.21 39.27 -10.93
C TRP A 251 19.60 39.57 -9.57
N HIS A 252 20.12 38.92 -8.54
CA HIS A 252 19.66 39.08 -7.17
C HIS A 252 20.68 39.86 -6.34
N VAL A 253 20.17 40.74 -5.51
CA VAL A 253 20.87 41.31 -4.34
C VAL A 253 20.21 40.69 -3.14
N ILE A 254 20.99 40.05 -2.27
CA ILE A 254 20.48 39.24 -1.15
C ILE A 254 20.98 39.85 0.15
N LEU A 255 20.10 40.03 1.15
CA LEU A 255 20.42 40.39 2.51
C LEU A 255 20.12 39.19 3.41
N LEU A 256 21.11 38.67 4.13
CA LEU A 256 20.90 37.69 5.18
C LEU A 256 20.48 38.37 6.48
N ASN A 257 19.23 38.13 6.88
CA ASN A 257 18.70 38.78 8.10
C ASN A 257 19.05 37.99 9.38
N GLU A 258 18.84 36.64 9.34
CA GLU A 258 18.99 35.77 10.50
C GLU A 258 19.37 34.37 10.06
N THR A 259 20.03 33.62 10.96
CA THR A 259 20.23 32.17 10.84
C THR A 259 19.80 31.49 12.13
N ARG A 260 19.31 30.26 12.03
CA ARG A 260 19.05 29.41 13.19
C ARG A 260 19.40 27.96 12.89
N ALA A 261 19.81 27.23 13.91
CA ALA A 261 19.96 25.79 13.78
C ALA A 261 18.60 25.12 13.59
N VAL A 262 18.55 24.13 12.70
CA VAL A 262 17.37 23.27 12.60
C VAL A 262 17.32 22.41 13.86
N GLU A 263 16.22 22.52 14.61
CA GLU A 263 16.02 21.69 15.78
C GLU A 263 15.62 20.28 15.35
N SER A 264 16.21 19.26 16.00
CA SER A 264 15.77 17.87 15.78
C SER A 264 14.33 17.74 16.23
N PRO A 265 13.49 17.02 15.44
CA PRO A 265 12.11 16.77 15.85
C PRO A 265 12.08 15.97 17.15
N ALA A 266 11.04 16.11 17.96
CA ALA A 266 10.86 15.25 19.12
C ALA A 266 10.63 13.79 18.69
N LEU A 267 11.06 12.83 19.52
CA LEU A 267 10.88 11.40 19.21
C LEU A 267 9.42 11.06 18.94
N GLU A 268 8.49 11.67 19.66
CA GLU A 268 7.06 11.46 19.50
C GLU A 268 6.55 11.84 18.11
N ASP A 269 7.13 12.87 17.51
CA ASP A 269 6.72 13.38 16.19
C ASP A 269 7.18 12.47 15.04
N VAL A 270 8.27 11.73 15.24
CA VAL A 270 8.89 10.87 14.21
C VAL A 270 8.79 9.37 14.55
N ARG A 271 8.18 9.03 15.68
CA ARG A 271 8.14 7.66 16.20
C ARG A 271 7.53 6.66 15.21
N GLU A 272 6.39 7.00 14.62
CA GLU A 272 5.73 6.10 13.66
C GLU A 272 6.60 5.87 12.42
N MET A 273 7.24 6.91 11.92
CA MET A 273 8.18 6.80 10.80
C MET A 273 9.36 5.89 11.13
N ILE A 274 9.96 6.07 12.31
CA ILE A 274 11.08 5.22 12.78
C ILE A 274 10.63 3.75 12.90
N VAL A 275 9.46 3.49 13.45
CA VAL A 275 8.91 2.13 13.58
C VAL A 275 8.72 1.49 12.21
N GLU A 276 8.18 2.21 11.23
CA GLU A 276 8.01 1.71 9.87
C GLU A 276 9.35 1.44 9.16
N ASP A 277 10.33 2.32 9.36
CA ASP A 277 11.68 2.13 8.82
C ASP A 277 12.37 0.90 9.44
N LEU A 278 12.24 0.70 10.74
CA LEU A 278 12.78 -0.46 11.43
C LEU A 278 12.10 -1.77 10.99
N ARG A 279 10.78 -1.76 10.78
CA ARG A 279 10.05 -2.92 10.23
C ARG A 279 10.51 -3.26 8.83
N ARG A 280 10.64 -2.26 7.97
CA ARG A 280 11.16 -2.46 6.62
C ARG A 280 12.57 -3.03 6.63
N ALA A 281 13.45 -2.47 7.43
CA ALA A 281 14.81 -2.95 7.57
C ALA A 281 14.87 -4.38 8.10
N ALA A 282 14.00 -4.76 9.05
CA ALA A 282 13.92 -6.12 9.56
C ALA A 282 13.49 -7.12 8.46
N VAL A 283 12.47 -6.78 7.65
CA VAL A 283 12.04 -7.59 6.51
C VAL A 283 13.15 -7.74 5.48
N GLU A 284 13.86 -6.65 5.16
CA GLU A 284 14.99 -6.67 4.22
C GLU A 284 16.14 -7.55 4.73
N ALA A 285 16.44 -7.49 6.04
CA ALA A 285 17.47 -8.31 6.66
C ALA A 285 17.12 -9.81 6.61
N GLU A 286 15.87 -10.18 6.94
CA GLU A 286 15.41 -11.56 6.85
C GLU A 286 15.45 -12.07 5.39
N MET A 287 15.03 -11.26 4.42
CA MET A 287 15.14 -11.58 3.00
C MET A 287 16.59 -11.77 2.56
N ALA A 288 17.52 -10.95 3.03
CA ALA A 288 18.94 -11.09 2.73
C ALA A 288 19.52 -12.40 3.28
N VAL A 289 19.14 -12.77 4.51
CA VAL A 289 19.51 -14.06 5.13
C VAL A 289 18.99 -15.22 4.29
N LEU A 290 17.69 -15.24 3.98
CA LEU A 290 17.09 -16.30 3.16
C LEU A 290 17.74 -16.41 1.78
N ARG A 291 18.02 -15.28 1.13
CA ARG A 291 18.69 -15.28 -0.17
C ARG A 291 20.10 -15.84 -0.10
N SER A 292 20.83 -15.55 0.98
CA SER A 292 22.20 -16.07 1.17
C SER A 292 22.25 -17.57 1.40
N GLN A 293 21.15 -18.16 1.91
CA GLN A 293 21.01 -19.60 2.18
C GLN A 293 20.38 -20.37 1.01
N ALA A 294 19.75 -19.66 0.09
CA ALA A 294 19.11 -20.28 -1.07
C ALA A 294 20.14 -20.66 -2.13
N ASP A 295 20.02 -21.89 -2.66
CA ASP A 295 20.69 -22.27 -3.88
C ASP A 295 19.88 -21.73 -5.08
N VAL A 296 20.44 -20.78 -5.78
CA VAL A 296 19.80 -20.09 -6.92
C VAL A 296 20.65 -20.27 -8.17
N GLU A 297 20.19 -21.14 -9.04
CA GLU A 297 20.78 -21.31 -10.36
C GLU A 297 20.02 -20.45 -11.38
N LEU A 298 20.73 -19.52 -12.01
CA LEU A 298 20.21 -18.74 -13.14
C LEU A 298 20.58 -19.45 -14.44
N ILE A 299 19.58 -19.86 -15.21
CA ILE A 299 19.80 -20.50 -16.50
C ILE A 299 20.01 -19.42 -17.55
N GLU A 300 21.25 -19.24 -17.99
CA GLU A 300 21.61 -18.33 -19.08
C GLU A 300 21.58 -19.13 -20.40
N ASP A 301 20.41 -19.18 -21.02
CA ASP A 301 20.24 -19.76 -22.35
C ASP A 301 20.13 -18.65 -23.41
N PRO A 302 21.10 -18.52 -24.33
CA PRO A 302 21.05 -17.49 -25.39
C PRO A 302 19.89 -17.69 -26.37
N GLN A 303 19.18 -18.83 -26.33
CA GLN A 303 17.98 -19.06 -27.13
C GLN A 303 16.73 -18.46 -26.48
N ILE A 304 16.78 -18.07 -25.19
CA ILE A 304 15.67 -17.42 -24.52
C ILE A 304 15.74 -15.91 -24.77
N ASP A 305 14.95 -15.44 -25.76
CA ASP A 305 14.76 -14.01 -25.94
C ASP A 305 14.00 -13.41 -24.75
N PRO A 306 14.55 -12.42 -24.05
CA PRO A 306 13.81 -11.73 -22.97
C PRO A 306 12.46 -11.15 -23.43
N GLY A 307 12.30 -10.83 -24.70
CA GLY A 307 11.04 -10.39 -25.29
C GLY A 307 9.93 -11.45 -25.29
N ALA A 308 10.30 -12.74 -25.13
CA ALA A 308 9.35 -13.85 -25.05
C ALA A 308 8.36 -13.71 -23.87
N VAL A 309 8.71 -12.98 -22.82
CA VAL A 309 7.82 -12.69 -21.68
C VAL A 309 6.54 -11.93 -22.10
N LYS A 310 6.50 -11.34 -23.28
CA LYS A 310 5.32 -10.64 -23.84
C LYS A 310 4.44 -11.57 -24.70
N ASN A 311 4.89 -12.77 -24.98
CA ASN A 311 4.19 -13.70 -25.89
C ASN A 311 3.27 -14.62 -25.09
N PHE A 312 2.02 -14.22 -24.88
CA PHE A 312 1.00 -15.00 -24.19
C PHE A 312 0.54 -16.25 -24.96
N GLU A 313 0.81 -16.36 -26.27
CA GLU A 313 0.46 -17.55 -27.07
C GLU A 313 1.20 -18.80 -26.58
N LEU A 314 2.35 -18.63 -25.93
CA LEU A 314 3.08 -19.75 -25.31
C LEU A 314 2.28 -20.49 -24.23
N LEU A 315 1.25 -19.87 -23.65
CA LEU A 315 0.37 -20.47 -22.65
C LEU A 315 -0.78 -21.27 -23.28
N SER A 316 -0.96 -21.18 -24.59
CA SER A 316 -2.07 -21.84 -25.31
C SER A 316 -1.69 -23.22 -25.86
N GLN A 317 -0.49 -23.72 -25.57
CA GLN A 317 0.03 -25.00 -26.06
C GLN A 317 -0.39 -26.16 -25.19
#